data_b97478093c6e19265c342c4ddbebdbe8
#
_entry.id   b97478093c6e19265c342c4ddbebdbe8
#
_cell.length_a   1.000
_cell.length_b   1.000
_cell.length_c   1.000
_cell.angle_alpha   90.00
_cell.angle_beta   90.00
_cell.angle_gamma   90.00
#
_symmetry.space_group_name_H-M   'P 1'
#
loop_
_entity.id
_entity.type
_entity.pdbx_description
1 polymer ?
#
loop_
_entity_poly.entity_id
_entity_poly.type
_entity_poly.pdbx_seq_one_letter_code
_entity_poly.pdbx_strand_id
1 'polypeptide(L)'
;MTEERQALLEQLGFRFGISGPHAARTMMLDDLRLLLAHTPPQATRADYTSAVVDANVLGKPTRKARELALRHLATLYALDPANPIFRALRRLWPTDEAVQPLLALAVALARDPLLRGTQPFILGQVAGVAVQREAMEALLSAT
;
A
#
# COMPACT_ATOMS: atom_id res chain seq x y z
N MET A 1 -6.77 20.27 -8.55
CA MET A 1 -6.63 20.25 -7.09
C MET A 1 -5.76 21.43 -6.68
N THR A 2 -6.17 22.18 -5.67
CA THR A 2 -5.38 23.33 -5.19
C THR A 2 -4.15 22.85 -4.40
N GLU A 3 -3.07 23.66 -4.37
CA GLU A 3 -1.85 23.36 -3.60
C GLU A 3 -2.14 23.16 -2.11
N GLU A 4 -3.01 23.99 -1.53
CA GLU A 4 -3.43 23.85 -0.13
C GLU A 4 -4.10 22.49 0.16
N ARG A 5 -4.97 22.04 -0.74
CA ARG A 5 -5.64 20.74 -0.61
C ARG A 5 -4.65 19.58 -0.74
N GLN A 6 -3.70 19.70 -1.65
CA GLN A 6 -2.64 18.72 -1.79
C GLN A 6 -1.78 18.63 -0.53
N ALA A 7 -1.33 19.77 0.00
CA ALA A 7 -0.55 19.83 1.23
C ALA A 7 -1.29 19.20 2.43
N LEU A 8 -2.60 19.45 2.55
CA LEU A 8 -3.41 18.83 3.60
C LEU A 8 -3.48 17.31 3.44
N LEU A 9 -3.67 16.81 2.22
CA LEU A 9 -3.69 15.37 1.96
C LEU A 9 -2.33 14.72 2.23
N GLU A 10 -1.23 15.39 1.91
CA GLU A 10 0.13 14.90 2.23
C GLU A 10 0.34 14.79 3.74
N GLN A 11 -0.15 15.73 4.54
CA GLN A 11 -0.13 15.65 6.00
C GLN A 11 -0.93 14.44 6.54
N LEU A 12 -1.99 14.05 5.84
CA LEU A 12 -2.76 12.85 6.18
C LEU A 12 -2.06 11.55 5.76
N GLY A 13 -1.00 11.63 4.96
CA GLY A 13 -0.23 10.48 4.53
C GLY A 13 -0.40 10.10 3.06
N PHE A 14 -1.14 10.89 2.28
CA PHE A 14 -1.21 10.70 0.83
C PHE A 14 0.16 10.98 0.19
N ARG A 15 0.39 10.34 -0.95
CA ARG A 15 1.57 10.62 -1.78
C ARG A 15 1.12 11.05 -3.17
N PHE A 16 1.84 12.02 -3.73
CA PHE A 16 1.65 12.53 -5.07
C PHE A 16 2.95 12.37 -5.87
N GLY A 17 2.86 12.48 -7.18
CA GLY A 17 3.96 12.28 -8.11
C GLY A 17 3.59 11.28 -9.21
N ILE A 18 4.59 10.83 -9.97
CA ILE A 18 4.43 9.98 -11.16
C ILE A 18 4.92 8.55 -10.95
N SER A 19 5.48 8.22 -9.79
CA SER A 19 6.03 6.89 -9.52
C SER A 19 5.34 6.21 -8.34
N GLY A 20 5.22 4.89 -8.42
CA GLY A 20 4.68 4.06 -7.37
C GLY A 20 5.24 2.64 -7.41
N PRO A 21 5.11 1.86 -6.33
CA PRO A 21 5.64 0.50 -6.25
C PRO A 21 4.92 -0.50 -7.16
N HIS A 22 3.74 -0.19 -7.64
CA HIS A 22 2.94 -1.09 -8.48
C HIS A 22 3.54 -1.37 -9.86
N ALA A 23 4.50 -0.58 -10.29
CA ALA A 23 5.29 -0.93 -11.48
C ALA A 23 6.01 -2.28 -11.35
N ALA A 24 6.29 -2.73 -10.12
CA ALA A 24 7.07 -3.93 -9.84
C ALA A 24 6.41 -4.92 -8.87
N ARG A 25 5.34 -4.55 -8.16
CA ARG A 25 4.76 -5.35 -7.09
C ARG A 25 3.23 -5.24 -7.02
N THR A 26 2.63 -6.26 -6.42
CA THR A 26 1.21 -6.27 -6.03
C THR A 26 0.98 -5.46 -4.76
N MET A 27 -0.26 -5.44 -4.26
CA MET A 27 -0.59 -4.82 -2.97
C MET A 27 0.00 -5.54 -1.75
N MET A 28 0.59 -6.71 -1.92
CA MET A 28 1.22 -7.50 -0.85
C MET A 28 0.28 -7.71 0.36
N LEU A 29 -0.98 -8.03 0.10
CA LEU A 29 -2.00 -8.16 1.14
C LEU A 29 -1.67 -9.24 2.17
N ASP A 30 -1.19 -10.41 1.72
CA ASP A 30 -0.83 -11.51 2.61
C ASP A 30 0.39 -11.16 3.47
N ASP A 31 1.39 -10.49 2.91
CA ASP A 31 2.53 -9.99 3.67
C ASP A 31 2.08 -8.95 4.72
N LEU A 32 1.16 -8.05 4.36
CA LEU A 32 0.60 -7.08 5.31
C LEU A 32 -0.16 -7.79 6.44
N ARG A 33 -0.97 -8.78 6.12
CA ARG A 33 -1.69 -9.59 7.13
C ARG A 33 -0.74 -10.25 8.11
N LEU A 34 0.29 -10.93 7.61
CA LEU A 34 1.31 -11.56 8.44
C LEU A 34 2.01 -10.55 9.35
N LEU A 35 2.42 -9.42 8.79
CA LEU A 35 3.11 -8.38 9.56
C LEU A 35 2.24 -7.81 10.68
N LEU A 36 0.99 -7.45 10.36
CA LEU A 36 0.08 -6.85 11.36
C LEU A 36 -0.40 -7.87 12.40
N ALA A 37 -0.44 -9.16 12.07
CA ALA A 37 -0.72 -10.22 13.04
C ALA A 37 0.43 -10.43 14.04
N HIS A 38 1.68 -10.21 13.63
CA HIS A 38 2.88 -10.43 14.45
C HIS A 38 3.39 -9.16 15.17
N THR A 39 2.74 -8.03 14.97
CA THR A 39 3.13 -6.76 15.58
C THR A 39 1.96 -6.17 16.38
N PRO A 40 2.21 -5.59 17.57
CA PRO A 40 1.16 -4.97 18.38
C PRO A 40 0.64 -3.68 17.70
N PRO A 41 -0.59 -3.24 18.04
CA PRO A 41 -1.17 -2.02 17.45
C PRO A 41 -0.35 -0.75 17.68
N GLN A 42 0.42 -0.70 18.78
CA GLN A 42 1.30 0.41 19.14
C GLN A 42 2.73 0.27 18.62
N ALA A 43 3.01 -0.73 17.77
CA ALA A 43 4.35 -0.96 17.22
C ALA A 43 4.90 0.30 16.55
N THR A 44 6.17 0.56 16.80
CA THR A 44 6.91 1.65 16.18
C THR A 44 7.41 1.25 14.80
N ARG A 45 7.90 2.21 14.03
CA ARG A 45 8.55 1.96 12.75
C ARG A 45 9.74 0.99 12.89
N ALA A 46 10.51 1.11 13.97
CA ALA A 46 11.62 0.21 14.28
C ALA A 46 11.12 -1.22 14.56
N ASP A 47 9.99 -1.38 15.22
CA ASP A 47 9.40 -2.69 15.50
C ASP A 47 8.98 -3.40 14.21
N TYR A 48 8.39 -2.70 13.24
CA TYR A 48 8.08 -3.27 11.92
C TYR A 48 9.33 -3.67 11.16
N THR A 49 10.38 -2.87 11.24
CA THR A 49 11.68 -3.20 10.63
C THR A 49 12.25 -4.48 11.23
N SER A 50 12.30 -4.59 12.55
CA SER A 50 12.79 -5.79 13.22
C SER A 50 11.95 -7.02 12.93
N ALA A 51 10.63 -6.89 12.89
CA ALA A 51 9.73 -8.00 12.57
C ALA A 51 9.99 -8.57 11.17
N VAL A 52 10.19 -7.71 10.17
CA VAL A 52 10.42 -8.15 8.78
C VAL A 52 11.85 -8.61 8.56
N VAL A 53 12.84 -7.83 8.99
CA VAL A 53 14.25 -8.08 8.64
C VAL A 53 14.90 -9.08 9.59
N ASP A 54 14.71 -8.92 10.90
CA ASP A 54 15.41 -9.76 11.89
C ASP A 54 14.61 -11.03 12.21
N ALA A 55 13.33 -10.90 12.57
CA ALA A 55 12.46 -12.04 12.90
C ALA A 55 11.92 -12.77 11.66
N ASN A 56 12.01 -12.17 10.47
CA ASN A 56 11.53 -12.77 9.22
C ASN A 56 10.08 -13.28 9.28
N VAL A 57 9.18 -12.49 9.84
CA VAL A 57 7.75 -12.87 9.95
C VAL A 57 7.08 -13.13 8.60
N LEU A 58 7.64 -12.57 7.52
CA LEU A 58 7.14 -12.77 6.15
C LEU A 58 7.68 -14.05 5.49
N GLY A 59 8.62 -14.75 6.11
CA GLY A 59 9.20 -15.99 5.56
C GLY A 59 9.99 -15.80 4.26
N LYS A 60 10.63 -14.64 4.07
CA LYS A 60 11.46 -14.40 2.87
C LYS A 60 12.82 -15.09 3.00
N PRO A 61 13.36 -15.66 1.89
CA PRO A 61 14.52 -16.55 1.97
C PRO A 61 15.85 -15.83 2.27
N THR A 62 15.99 -14.56 1.88
CA THR A 62 17.23 -13.80 2.04
C THR A 62 17.02 -12.49 2.76
N ARG A 63 18.06 -11.94 3.39
CA ARG A 63 18.01 -10.61 4.01
C ARG A 63 17.63 -9.53 2.99
N LYS A 64 18.22 -9.60 1.80
CA LYS A 64 17.90 -8.68 0.70
C LYS A 64 16.40 -8.72 0.31
N ALA A 65 15.81 -9.91 0.25
CA ALA A 65 14.38 -10.07 -0.02
C ALA A 65 13.50 -9.51 1.10
N ARG A 66 13.91 -9.65 2.37
CA ARG A 66 13.24 -9.06 3.54
C ARG A 66 13.27 -7.53 3.49
N GLU A 67 14.44 -6.95 3.26
CA GLU A 67 14.63 -5.50 3.15
C GLU A 67 13.83 -4.92 1.97
N LEU A 68 13.77 -5.62 0.84
CA LEU A 68 12.97 -5.22 -0.31
C LEU A 68 11.46 -5.27 0.00
N ALA A 69 11.00 -6.35 0.63
CA ALA A 69 9.61 -6.47 1.07
C ALA A 69 9.22 -5.37 2.05
N LEU A 70 10.07 -5.07 3.05
CA LEU A 70 9.87 -3.97 3.98
C LEU A 70 9.74 -2.63 3.26
N ARG A 71 10.62 -2.34 2.31
CA ARG A 71 10.59 -1.09 1.53
C ARG A 71 9.29 -0.94 0.76
N HIS A 72 8.82 -2.00 0.11
CA HIS A 72 7.56 -1.95 -0.63
C HIS A 72 6.35 -1.79 0.30
N LEU A 73 6.29 -2.53 1.40
CA LEU A 73 5.23 -2.39 2.40
C LEU A 73 5.22 -0.99 3.03
N ALA A 74 6.39 -0.43 3.37
CA ALA A 74 6.49 0.92 3.91
C ALA A 74 6.06 1.99 2.88
N THR A 75 6.36 1.78 1.61
CA THR A 75 5.90 2.69 0.54
C THR A 75 4.39 2.65 0.40
N LEU A 76 3.78 1.45 0.38
CA LEU A 76 2.34 1.27 0.24
C LEU A 76 1.55 1.69 1.49
N TYR A 77 2.03 1.35 2.67
CA TYR A 77 1.24 1.43 3.91
C TYR A 77 1.83 2.34 4.98
N ALA A 78 2.98 2.95 4.75
CA ALA A 78 3.79 3.76 5.66
C ALA A 78 4.48 2.97 6.78
N LEU A 79 3.80 2.06 7.45
CA LEU A 79 4.31 1.30 8.60
C LEU A 79 4.88 2.21 9.70
N ASP A 80 4.23 3.33 9.93
CA ASP A 80 4.66 4.36 10.86
C ASP A 80 3.44 4.92 11.62
N PRO A 81 3.38 4.79 12.94
CA PRO A 81 2.28 5.33 13.75
C PRO A 81 2.18 6.85 13.71
N ALA A 82 3.20 7.56 13.27
CA ALA A 82 3.13 9.00 13.02
C ALA A 82 2.26 9.33 11.79
N ASN A 83 2.10 8.41 10.86
CA ASN A 83 1.30 8.60 9.65
C ASN A 83 -0.20 8.40 9.95
N PRO A 84 -1.07 9.40 9.71
CA PRO A 84 -2.49 9.32 10.04
C PRO A 84 -3.25 8.21 9.29
N ILE A 85 -2.96 8.01 8.01
CA ILE A 85 -3.59 6.94 7.21
C ILE A 85 -3.21 5.57 7.76
N PHE A 86 -1.94 5.37 8.14
CA PHE A 86 -1.52 4.10 8.74
C PHE A 86 -2.17 3.86 10.11
N ARG A 87 -2.30 4.90 10.95
CA ARG A 87 -3.04 4.78 12.22
C ARG A 87 -4.49 4.36 11.99
N ALA A 88 -5.15 4.96 11.01
CA ALA A 88 -6.52 4.59 10.66
C ALA A 88 -6.62 3.14 10.17
N LEU A 89 -5.71 2.73 9.27
CA LEU A 89 -5.61 1.34 8.82
C LEU A 89 -5.45 0.38 10.02
N ARG A 90 -4.48 0.67 10.89
CA ARG A 90 -4.16 -0.18 12.03
C ARG A 90 -5.32 -0.30 13.01
N ARG A 91 -6.05 0.80 13.24
CA ARG A 91 -7.21 0.84 14.12
C ARG A 91 -8.39 0.05 13.58
N LEU A 92 -8.63 0.09 12.26
CA LEU A 92 -9.75 -0.58 11.61
C LEU A 92 -9.45 -2.04 11.26
N TRP A 93 -8.18 -2.42 11.19
CA TRP A 93 -7.72 -3.73 10.73
C TRP A 93 -8.34 -4.92 11.47
N PRO A 94 -8.46 -4.93 12.82
CA PRO A 94 -8.99 -6.06 13.55
C PRO A 94 -10.52 -6.16 13.55
N THR A 95 -11.22 -5.20 12.93
CA THR A 95 -12.69 -5.12 13.00
C THR A 95 -13.35 -6.29 12.28
N ASP A 96 -12.89 -6.61 11.06
CA ASP A 96 -13.41 -7.70 10.24
C ASP A 96 -12.38 -8.09 9.16
N GLU A 97 -12.01 -9.35 9.10
CA GLU A 97 -11.07 -9.86 8.07
C GLU A 97 -11.58 -9.66 6.65
N ALA A 98 -12.89 -9.71 6.44
CA ALA A 98 -13.49 -9.52 5.12
C ALA A 98 -13.30 -8.10 4.58
N VAL A 99 -13.09 -7.10 5.46
CA VAL A 99 -12.86 -5.69 5.09
C VAL A 99 -11.39 -5.38 4.85
N GLN A 100 -10.47 -6.23 5.29
CA GLN A 100 -9.03 -5.98 5.17
C GLN A 100 -8.56 -5.72 3.72
N PRO A 101 -9.01 -6.45 2.69
CA PRO A 101 -8.64 -6.14 1.31
C PRO A 101 -9.05 -4.72 0.87
N LEU A 102 -10.24 -4.28 1.29
CA LEU A 102 -10.74 -2.94 0.99
C LEU A 102 -9.95 -1.85 1.72
N LEU A 103 -9.62 -2.07 3.00
CA LEU A 103 -8.78 -1.16 3.77
C LEU A 103 -7.38 -1.04 3.15
N ALA A 104 -6.77 -2.16 2.79
CA ALA A 104 -5.48 -2.18 2.12
C ALA A 104 -5.53 -1.45 0.77
N LEU A 105 -6.56 -1.68 -0.04
CA LEU A 105 -6.75 -0.99 -1.32
C LEU A 105 -6.89 0.52 -1.11
N ALA A 106 -7.69 0.96 -0.16
CA ALA A 106 -7.90 2.38 0.13
C ALA A 106 -6.59 3.09 0.49
N VAL A 107 -5.78 2.46 1.35
CA VAL A 107 -4.46 3.02 1.72
C VAL A 107 -3.49 2.98 0.54
N ALA A 108 -3.46 1.89 -0.21
CA ALA A 108 -2.61 1.79 -1.41
C ALA A 108 -2.97 2.86 -2.45
N LEU A 109 -4.25 3.12 -2.70
CA LEU A 109 -4.70 4.20 -3.59
C LEU A 109 -4.26 5.59 -3.10
N ALA A 110 -4.28 5.83 -1.79
CA ALA A 110 -3.81 7.09 -1.23
C ALA A 110 -2.29 7.27 -1.38
N ARG A 111 -1.52 6.18 -1.33
CA ARG A 111 -0.06 6.23 -1.25
C ARG A 111 0.67 5.84 -2.53
N ASP A 112 -0.01 5.25 -3.49
CA ASP A 112 0.55 4.89 -4.79
C ASP A 112 -0.10 5.72 -5.90
N PRO A 113 0.57 6.78 -6.38
CA PRO A 113 0.05 7.62 -7.45
C PRO A 113 -0.19 6.86 -8.76
N LEU A 114 0.64 5.85 -9.05
CA LEU A 114 0.50 5.04 -10.26
C LEU A 114 -0.78 4.18 -10.18
N LEU A 115 -0.99 3.49 -9.07
CA LEU A 115 -2.22 2.73 -8.84
C LEU A 115 -3.46 3.65 -8.88
N ARG A 116 -3.39 4.80 -8.23
CA ARG A 116 -4.49 5.79 -8.26
C ARG A 116 -4.80 6.27 -9.66
N GLY A 117 -3.79 6.46 -10.51
CA GLY A 117 -3.94 6.82 -11.91
C GLY A 117 -4.70 5.80 -12.74
N THR A 118 -4.71 4.52 -12.35
CA THR A 118 -5.47 3.47 -13.04
C THR A 118 -6.94 3.43 -12.66
N GLN A 119 -7.34 4.09 -11.57
CA GLN A 119 -8.69 4.00 -11.01
C GLN A 119 -9.79 4.40 -12.00
N PRO A 120 -9.73 5.52 -12.74
CA PRO A 120 -10.76 5.88 -13.70
C PRO A 120 -10.95 4.83 -14.79
N PHE A 121 -9.85 4.24 -15.26
CA PHE A 121 -9.89 3.18 -16.25
C PHE A 121 -10.57 1.91 -15.71
N ILE A 122 -10.19 1.46 -14.52
CA ILE A 122 -10.77 0.26 -13.90
C ILE A 122 -12.26 0.44 -13.61
N LEU A 123 -12.64 1.58 -13.02
CA LEU A 123 -14.05 1.87 -12.69
C LEU A 123 -14.91 2.08 -13.95
N GLY A 124 -14.32 2.42 -15.08
CA GLY A 124 -15.01 2.54 -16.37
C GLY A 124 -15.25 1.19 -17.06
N GLN A 125 -14.70 0.09 -16.57
CA GLN A 125 -14.90 -1.23 -17.16
C GLN A 125 -16.28 -1.80 -16.83
N VAL A 126 -16.86 -2.53 -17.77
CA VAL A 126 -18.10 -3.27 -17.52
C VAL A 126 -17.77 -4.52 -16.69
N ALA A 127 -18.56 -4.77 -15.64
CA ALA A 127 -18.38 -5.95 -14.80
C ALA A 127 -18.45 -7.25 -15.61
N GLY A 128 -17.49 -8.15 -15.38
CA GLY A 128 -17.38 -9.43 -16.09
C GLY A 128 -16.63 -9.37 -17.41
N VAL A 129 -16.24 -8.19 -17.90
CA VAL A 129 -15.41 -8.06 -19.10
C VAL A 129 -13.93 -8.11 -18.73
N ALA A 130 -13.14 -8.87 -19.48
CA ALA A 130 -11.70 -8.96 -19.26
C ALA A 130 -11.00 -7.63 -19.57
N VAL A 131 -10.17 -7.17 -18.65
CA VAL A 131 -9.30 -6.01 -18.86
C VAL A 131 -8.13 -6.43 -19.75
N GLN A 132 -7.96 -5.75 -20.87
CA GLN A 132 -6.86 -6.03 -21.80
C GLN A 132 -5.56 -5.41 -21.27
N ARG A 133 -4.50 -6.20 -21.27
CA ARG A 133 -3.18 -5.78 -20.79
C ARG A 133 -2.66 -4.58 -21.56
N GLU A 134 -2.81 -4.61 -22.89
CA GLU A 134 -2.34 -3.57 -23.80
C GLU A 134 -3.01 -2.21 -23.53
N ALA A 135 -4.29 -2.23 -23.16
CA ALA A 135 -5.02 -1.01 -22.82
C ALA A 135 -4.50 -0.40 -21.50
N MET A 136 -4.15 -1.23 -20.54
CA MET A 136 -3.54 -0.77 -19.28
C MET A 136 -2.12 -0.25 -19.49
N GLU A 137 -1.32 -0.94 -20.29
CA GLU A 137 0.04 -0.52 -20.64
C GLU A 137 0.04 0.82 -21.37
N ALA A 138 -0.91 1.02 -22.30
CA ALA A 138 -1.07 2.30 -23.00
C ALA A 138 -1.44 3.45 -22.04
N LEU A 139 -2.33 3.20 -21.08
CA LEU A 139 -2.70 4.17 -20.05
C LEU A 139 -1.48 4.58 -19.21
N LEU A 140 -0.71 3.60 -18.74
CA LEU A 140 0.46 3.84 -17.88
C LEU A 140 1.60 4.54 -18.64
N SER A 141 1.73 4.28 -19.93
CA SER A 141 2.75 4.94 -20.78
C SER A 141 2.41 6.39 -21.12
N ALA A 142 1.13 6.78 -20.99
CA ALA A 142 0.66 8.14 -21.25
C ALA A 142 0.74 9.06 -20.00
N THR A 143 1.09 8.50 -18.84
CA THR A 143 1.21 9.20 -17.57
C THR A 143 2.65 9.57 -17.30
#